data_6b4847a55369d599af01a44cf15ab1b3
#
_entry.id   6b4847a55369d599af01a44cf15ab1b3
#
_cell.length_a   1.000
_cell.length_b   1.000
_cell.length_c   1.000
_cell.angle_alpha   90.00
_cell.angle_beta   90.00
_cell.angle_gamma   90.00
#
_symmetry.space_group_name_H-M   'P 1'
#
loop_
_entity.id
_entity.type
_entity.pdbx_description
1 polymer ?
#
loop_
_entity_poly.entity_id
_entity_poly.type
_entity_poly.pdbx_seq_one_letter_code
_entity_poly.pdbx_strand_id
1 'polypeptide(L)'
;MLLSTQDHPYSLVYETDGIAYVSGATTIDYETHLPITGEKEALTAALDEVERRLKSVGLELAHVTKVTYFLTDMKLRAIANEQFEERFASPRPARTVVGVAAIPYGGIAVIDAIAHRS
;
A
#
# COMPACT_ATOMS: atom_id res chain seq x y z
N MET A 1 14.77 13.67 8.37
CA MET A 1 13.51 14.39 8.26
C MET A 1 12.40 13.44 7.86
N LEU A 2 11.24 13.59 8.46
CA LEU A 2 10.12 12.73 8.13
C LEU A 2 9.60 13.02 6.74
N LEU A 3 9.15 12.00 6.05
CA LEU A 3 8.48 12.12 4.77
C LEU A 3 7.03 12.53 5.06
N SER A 4 6.78 13.81 5.02
CA SER A 4 5.47 14.37 5.34
C SER A 4 4.68 14.65 4.07
N THR A 5 3.40 14.99 4.23
CA THR A 5 2.57 15.39 3.10
C THR A 5 3.09 16.66 2.43
N GLN A 6 3.88 17.47 3.16
CA GLN A 6 4.45 18.70 2.62
C GLN A 6 5.53 18.43 1.58
N ASP A 7 6.16 17.25 1.63
CA ASP A 7 7.22 16.88 0.69
C ASP A 7 6.67 16.26 -0.58
N HIS A 8 5.35 16.08 -0.68
CA HIS A 8 4.71 15.45 -1.82
C HIS A 8 3.81 16.42 -2.55
N PRO A 9 3.82 16.39 -3.90
CA PRO A 9 2.86 17.18 -4.66
C PRO A 9 1.45 16.58 -4.66
N TYR A 10 1.27 15.44 -4.05
CA TYR A 10 0.00 14.69 -4.05
C TYR A 10 -0.44 14.37 -2.62
N SER A 11 -1.72 14.05 -2.45
CA SER A 11 -2.27 13.60 -1.17
C SER A 11 -1.91 12.13 -0.93
N LEU A 12 -1.60 11.78 0.31
CA LEU A 12 -1.37 10.38 0.68
C LEU A 12 -2.68 9.59 0.62
N VAL A 13 -3.78 10.24 0.97
CA VAL A 13 -5.13 9.70 0.82
C VAL A 13 -6.06 10.85 0.47
N TYR A 14 -6.96 10.62 -0.46
CA TYR A 14 -7.93 11.63 -0.90
C TYR A 14 -9.32 11.00 -0.89
N GLU A 15 -10.23 11.58 -0.13
CA GLU A 15 -11.61 11.09 -0.04
C GLU A 15 -12.57 12.05 -0.69
N THR A 16 -13.47 11.53 -1.53
CA THR A 16 -14.56 12.30 -2.14
C THR A 16 -15.73 11.35 -2.37
N ASP A 17 -16.94 11.82 -2.08
CA ASP A 17 -18.17 11.05 -2.25
C ASP A 17 -18.13 9.68 -1.56
N GLY A 18 -17.49 9.61 -0.41
CA GLY A 18 -17.39 8.37 0.34
C GLY A 18 -16.36 7.38 -0.20
N ILE A 19 -15.58 7.77 -1.20
CA ILE A 19 -14.53 6.92 -1.78
C ILE A 19 -13.18 7.50 -1.41
N ALA A 20 -12.33 6.69 -0.79
CA ALA A 20 -10.97 7.08 -0.43
C ALA A 20 -9.97 6.43 -1.39
N TYR A 21 -9.15 7.26 -1.99
CA TYR A 21 -8.08 6.82 -2.90
C TYR A 21 -6.77 6.93 -2.14
N VAL A 22 -6.10 5.80 -1.93
CA VAL A 22 -4.83 5.76 -1.21
C VAL A 22 -3.69 5.73 -2.21
N SER A 23 -2.82 6.73 -2.16
CA SER A 23 -1.63 6.77 -3.01
C SER A 23 -0.72 5.59 -2.71
N GLY A 24 0.02 5.15 -3.72
CA GLY A 24 0.89 4.00 -3.58
C GLY A 24 1.89 4.14 -2.44
N ALA A 25 1.91 3.15 -1.56
CA ALA A 25 2.86 3.05 -0.47
C ALA A 25 3.95 2.06 -0.87
N THR A 26 5.22 2.47 -0.77
CA THR A 26 6.32 1.60 -1.13
C THR A 26 6.94 0.91 0.09
N THR A 27 7.85 0.00 -0.16
CA THR A 27 8.46 -0.87 0.85
C THR A 27 9.66 -0.21 1.51
N ILE A 28 9.44 0.99 2.05
CA ILE A 28 10.48 1.76 2.72
C ILE A 28 10.04 2.15 4.12
N ASP A 29 11.02 2.56 4.93
CA ASP A 29 10.77 3.25 6.17
C ASP A 29 10.46 4.72 5.84
N TYR A 30 9.27 5.20 6.19
CA TYR A 30 8.84 6.55 5.82
C TYR A 30 9.47 7.65 6.66
N GLU A 31 10.27 7.30 7.67
CA GLU A 31 11.06 8.28 8.42
C GLU A 31 12.44 8.46 7.82
N THR A 32 13.07 7.38 7.34
CA THR A 32 14.44 7.41 6.84
C THR A 32 14.53 7.39 5.33
N HIS A 33 13.46 6.98 4.64
CA HIS A 33 13.40 6.74 3.19
C HIS A 33 14.31 5.58 2.74
N LEU A 34 14.71 4.72 3.67
CA LEU A 34 15.55 3.57 3.34
C LEU A 34 14.69 2.33 3.08
N PRO A 35 15.09 1.47 2.14
CA PRO A 35 14.34 0.24 1.88
C PRO A 35 14.31 -0.65 3.10
N ILE A 36 13.17 -1.30 3.30
CA ILE A 36 13.03 -2.32 4.35
C ILE A 36 13.70 -3.59 3.86
N THR A 37 14.55 -4.19 4.70
CA THR A 37 15.23 -5.42 4.40
C THR A 37 14.30 -6.61 4.68
N GLY A 38 14.34 -7.62 3.80
CA GLY A 38 13.45 -8.79 3.91
C GLY A 38 12.19 -8.59 3.08
N GLU A 39 11.87 -9.58 2.25
CA GLU A 39 10.75 -9.44 1.31
C GLU A 39 9.40 -9.38 2.03
N LYS A 40 9.20 -10.27 2.99
CA LYS A 40 7.94 -10.30 3.74
C LYS A 40 7.79 -9.03 4.59
N GLU A 41 8.85 -8.64 5.26
CA GLU A 41 8.88 -7.44 6.08
C GLU A 41 8.62 -6.19 5.25
N ALA A 42 9.19 -6.15 4.05
CA ALA A 42 9.01 -5.03 3.14
C ALA A 42 7.54 -4.88 2.73
N LEU A 43 6.91 -5.99 2.31
CA LEU A 43 5.50 -5.94 1.93
C LEU A 43 4.59 -5.60 3.12
N THR A 44 4.93 -6.10 4.31
CA THR A 44 4.20 -5.75 5.53
C THR A 44 4.27 -4.25 5.79
N ALA A 45 5.45 -3.66 5.66
CA ALA A 45 5.63 -2.22 5.86
C ALA A 45 4.78 -1.39 4.90
N ALA A 46 4.73 -1.80 3.63
CA ALA A 46 3.93 -1.09 2.63
C ALA A 46 2.43 -1.15 2.94
N LEU A 47 1.92 -2.32 3.30
CA LEU A 47 0.50 -2.45 3.62
C LEU A 47 0.15 -1.76 4.93
N ASP A 48 1.04 -1.80 5.92
CA ASP A 48 0.86 -1.04 7.17
C ASP A 48 0.76 0.46 6.89
N GLU A 49 1.52 0.96 5.92
CA GLU A 49 1.45 2.37 5.54
C GLU A 49 0.10 2.68 4.88
N VAL A 50 -0.43 1.79 4.04
CA VAL A 50 -1.77 1.94 3.47
C VAL A 50 -2.80 2.02 4.60
N GLU A 51 -2.71 1.11 5.56
CA GLU A 51 -3.62 1.09 6.70
C GLU A 51 -3.54 2.37 7.52
N ARG A 52 -2.33 2.87 7.77
CA ARG A 52 -2.13 4.11 8.51
C ARG A 52 -2.79 5.29 7.80
N ARG A 53 -2.66 5.36 6.48
CA ARG A 53 -3.28 6.42 5.67
C ARG A 53 -4.79 6.35 5.73
N LEU A 54 -5.37 5.15 5.65
CA LEU A 54 -6.82 4.95 5.79
C LEU A 54 -7.30 5.41 7.16
N LYS A 55 -6.58 5.06 8.21
CA LYS A 55 -6.95 5.45 9.58
C LYS A 55 -6.95 6.96 9.77
N SER A 56 -6.12 7.68 9.03
CA SER A 56 -6.08 9.14 9.12
C SER A 56 -7.37 9.80 8.64
N VAL A 57 -8.20 9.08 7.90
CA VAL A 57 -9.53 9.57 7.48
C VAL A 57 -10.65 8.72 8.09
N GLY A 58 -10.35 7.93 9.12
CA GLY A 58 -11.35 7.17 9.85
C GLY A 58 -11.79 5.88 9.17
N LEU A 59 -10.96 5.34 8.27
CA LEU A 59 -11.24 4.10 7.57
C LEU A 59 -10.25 3.01 7.98
N GLU A 60 -10.58 1.76 7.63
CA GLU A 60 -9.77 0.59 7.96
C GLU A 60 -9.63 -0.30 6.73
N LEU A 61 -8.78 -1.32 6.83
CA LEU A 61 -8.62 -2.29 5.73
C LEU A 61 -9.93 -2.96 5.35
N ALA A 62 -10.86 -3.12 6.30
CA ALA A 62 -12.18 -3.70 6.02
C ALA A 62 -13.00 -2.88 5.03
N HIS A 63 -12.69 -1.61 4.84
CA HIS A 63 -13.37 -0.74 3.89
C HIS A 63 -12.78 -0.79 2.49
N VAL A 64 -11.64 -1.46 2.31
CA VAL A 64 -10.95 -1.51 1.01
C VAL A 64 -11.73 -2.37 0.03
N THR A 65 -11.92 -1.83 -1.19
CA THR A 65 -12.66 -2.51 -2.26
C THR A 65 -11.75 -2.91 -3.42
N LYS A 66 -10.58 -2.29 -3.54
CA LYS A 66 -9.63 -2.61 -4.60
C LYS A 66 -8.21 -2.41 -4.10
N VAL A 67 -7.34 -3.36 -4.41
CA VAL A 67 -5.90 -3.28 -4.10
C VAL A 67 -5.11 -3.56 -5.37
N THR A 68 -4.05 -2.80 -5.62
CA THR A 68 -3.09 -3.09 -6.68
C THR A 68 -1.71 -3.24 -6.06
N TYR A 69 -1.05 -4.34 -6.42
CA TYR A 69 0.35 -4.60 -6.08
C TYR A 69 1.19 -4.38 -7.32
N PHE A 70 2.19 -3.50 -7.21
CA PHE A 70 3.21 -3.29 -8.23
C PHE A 70 4.48 -3.92 -7.72
N LEU A 71 5.00 -4.93 -8.42
CA LEU A 71 6.13 -5.73 -7.96
C LEU A 71 7.31 -5.60 -8.92
N THR A 72 8.51 -5.43 -8.39
CA THR A 72 9.72 -5.37 -9.23
C THR A 72 10.16 -6.76 -9.69
N ASP A 73 9.70 -7.82 -9.01
CA ASP A 73 10.03 -9.19 -9.35
C ASP A 73 8.80 -10.04 -9.08
N MET A 74 8.38 -10.80 -10.08
CA MET A 74 7.15 -11.60 -9.97
C MET A 74 7.26 -12.74 -8.96
N LYS A 75 8.47 -13.10 -8.52
CA LYS A 75 8.63 -14.06 -7.41
C LYS A 75 8.00 -13.57 -6.11
N LEU A 76 7.79 -12.25 -5.98
CA LEU A 76 7.14 -11.66 -4.81
C LEU A 76 5.65 -11.94 -4.76
N ARG A 77 5.07 -12.45 -5.86
CA ARG A 77 3.63 -12.69 -5.94
C ARG A 77 3.14 -13.68 -4.89
N ALA A 78 3.93 -14.69 -4.55
CA ALA A 78 3.57 -15.67 -3.52
C ALA A 78 3.44 -15.00 -2.16
N ILE A 79 4.36 -14.13 -1.80
CA ILE A 79 4.33 -13.37 -0.54
C ILE A 79 3.14 -12.41 -0.54
N ALA A 80 2.90 -11.74 -1.68
CA ALA A 80 1.78 -10.83 -1.82
C ALA A 80 0.44 -11.58 -1.66
N ASN A 81 0.31 -12.78 -2.22
CA ASN A 81 -0.89 -13.61 -2.06
C ASN A 81 -1.13 -13.96 -0.59
N GLU A 82 -0.08 -14.39 0.09
CA GLU A 82 -0.15 -14.76 1.50
C GLU A 82 -0.58 -13.57 2.35
N GLN A 83 0.05 -12.40 2.14
CA GLN A 83 -0.32 -11.18 2.84
C GLN A 83 -1.77 -10.80 2.59
N PHE A 84 -2.19 -10.85 1.32
CA PHE A 84 -3.54 -10.46 0.94
C PHE A 84 -4.58 -11.36 1.64
N GLU A 85 -4.33 -12.66 1.69
CA GLU A 85 -5.23 -13.60 2.36
C GLU A 85 -5.27 -13.39 3.87
N GLU A 86 -4.15 -13.04 4.47
CA GLU A 86 -4.08 -12.81 5.92
C GLU A 86 -4.71 -11.49 6.36
N ARG A 87 -4.51 -10.43 5.56
CA ARG A 87 -4.87 -9.08 5.98
C ARG A 87 -6.27 -8.67 5.56
N PHE A 88 -6.86 -9.33 4.60
CA PHE A 88 -8.21 -8.98 4.12
C PHE A 88 -9.16 -10.15 4.35
N ALA A 89 -10.26 -9.86 5.07
CA ALA A 89 -11.30 -10.85 5.33
C ALA A 89 -12.22 -11.01 4.12
N SER A 90 -12.85 -12.18 4.01
CA SER A 90 -13.83 -12.43 2.95
C SER A 90 -15.13 -11.65 3.22
N PRO A 91 -15.79 -11.07 2.21
CA PRO A 91 -15.37 -11.02 0.80
C PRO A 91 -14.18 -10.08 0.63
N ARG A 92 -13.14 -10.60 0.00
CA ARG A 92 -11.92 -9.83 -0.19
C ARG A 92 -12.10 -8.77 -1.28
N PRO A 93 -11.30 -7.69 -1.23
CA PRO A 93 -11.34 -6.69 -2.30
C PRO A 93 -10.90 -7.28 -3.63
N ALA A 94 -11.28 -6.61 -4.72
CA ALA A 94 -10.71 -6.92 -6.02
C ALA A 94 -9.20 -6.61 -5.98
N ARG A 95 -8.40 -7.33 -6.77
CA ARG A 95 -6.96 -7.15 -6.75
C ARG A 95 -6.35 -7.28 -8.14
N THR A 96 -5.32 -6.47 -8.41
CA THR A 96 -4.48 -6.58 -9.60
C THR A 96 -3.02 -6.67 -9.14
N VAL A 97 -2.25 -7.52 -9.81
CA VAL A 97 -0.81 -7.62 -9.59
C VAL A 97 -0.11 -7.32 -10.92
N VAL A 98 0.83 -6.38 -10.92
CA VAL A 98 1.56 -5.96 -12.11
C VAL A 98 3.05 -5.95 -11.82
N GLY A 99 3.83 -6.37 -12.81
CA GLY A 99 5.28 -6.24 -12.76
C GLY A 99 5.71 -4.87 -13.26
N VAL A 100 6.70 -4.28 -12.61
CA VAL A 100 7.26 -2.98 -13.00
C VAL A 100 8.78 -3.05 -13.00
N ALA A 101 9.40 -2.14 -13.76
CA ALA A 101 10.86 -2.16 -13.92
C ALA A 101 11.59 -1.67 -12.67
N ALA A 102 11.05 -0.68 -11.98
CA ALA A 102 11.70 -0.08 -10.80
C ALA A 102 10.69 0.69 -9.98
N ILE A 103 11.04 0.93 -8.72
CA ILE A 103 10.23 1.66 -7.75
C ILE A 103 11.13 2.68 -7.07
N PRO A 104 10.60 3.87 -6.75
CA PRO A 104 11.39 4.90 -6.07
C PRO A 104 11.99 4.41 -4.76
N TYR A 105 13.11 5.02 -4.39
CA TYR A 105 13.83 4.76 -3.13
C TYR A 105 14.35 3.33 -2.99
N GLY A 106 14.47 2.59 -4.10
CA GLY A 106 14.95 1.21 -4.04
C GLY A 106 13.94 0.22 -3.46
N GLY A 107 12.66 0.60 -3.41
CA GLY A 107 11.62 -0.30 -2.96
C GLY A 107 11.42 -1.47 -3.93
N ILE A 108 10.81 -2.55 -3.43
CA ILE A 108 10.55 -3.74 -4.23
C ILE A 108 9.09 -3.92 -4.59
N ALA A 109 8.20 -3.15 -3.96
CA ALA A 109 6.78 -3.20 -4.24
C ALA A 109 6.12 -1.86 -3.91
N VAL A 110 5.00 -1.61 -4.56
CA VAL A 110 4.08 -0.51 -4.20
C VAL A 110 2.71 -1.12 -4.05
N ILE A 111 1.98 -0.69 -3.03
CA ILE A 111 0.59 -1.11 -2.81
C ILE A 111 -0.27 0.15 -2.79
N ASP A 112 -1.29 0.19 -3.66
CA ASP A 112 -2.30 1.24 -3.56
C ASP A 112 -3.66 0.61 -3.32
N ALA A 113 -4.62 1.43 -2.92
CA ALA A 113 -5.93 0.91 -2.57
C ALA A 113 -7.03 1.94 -2.83
N ILE A 114 -8.23 1.42 -3.01
CA ILE A 114 -9.45 2.22 -3.04
C ILE A 114 -10.36 1.66 -1.95
N ALA A 115 -10.93 2.55 -1.14
CA ALA A 115 -11.81 2.16 -0.05
C ALA A 115 -13.12 2.94 -0.13
N HIS A 116 -14.17 2.35 0.42
CA HIS A 116 -15.48 2.98 0.47
C HIS A 116 -15.90 3.16 1.91
N ARG A 117 -16.37 4.35 2.22
CA ARG A 117 -17.04 4.64 3.48
C ARG A 117 -18.47 4.17 3.31
N SER A 118 -18.75 3.03 3.81
CA SER A 118 -20.04 2.35 3.59
C SER A 118 -21.29 3.13 4.04
#